data_ac5af92789b14aa85e3d54018fe22b2e
#
_entry.id   ac5af92789b14aa85e3d54018fe22b2e
#
_cell.length_a   1.000
_cell.length_b   1.000
_cell.length_c   1.000
_cell.angle_alpha   90.00
_cell.angle_beta   90.00
_cell.angle_gamma   90.00
#
_symmetry.space_group_name_H-M   'P 1'
#
loop_
_entity.id
_entity.type
_entity.pdbx_description
1 polymer ?
#
loop_
_entity_poly.entity_id
_entity_poly.type
_entity_poly.pdbx_seq_one_letter_code
_entity_poly.pdbx_strand_id
1 'polypeptide(L)'
;KQGRETAIGQWIDEKTHSCYVCDHFKANYNRYLDTFFDLYKKDEEFARLFREGKGFCLPHFADLVETAEKKLNDKQKAEFYPTLFKIMKENYQRLQEEVTWFTDKFDYRNKDKDWGNSKDSIQRCMQKLGGGYPADEPFTEGL
;
A
#
# COMPACT_ATOMS: atom_id res chain seq x y z
N LYS A 1 21.18 2.51 -8.95
CA LYS A 1 22.32 3.00 -8.13
C LYS A 1 23.51 2.12 -8.45
N GLN A 2 24.61 2.69 -8.96
CA GLN A 2 25.86 1.97 -9.15
C GLN A 2 26.43 1.69 -7.75
N GLY A 3 26.52 0.40 -7.37
CA GLY A 3 27.09 -0.01 -6.09
C GLY A 3 28.60 0.32 -6.04
N ARG A 4 29.12 0.48 -4.83
CA ARG A 4 30.57 0.69 -4.67
C ARG A 4 31.35 -0.56 -5.03
N GLU A 5 32.47 -0.41 -5.75
CA GLU A 5 33.23 -1.54 -6.30
C GLU A 5 34.28 -2.08 -5.31
N THR A 6 34.75 -1.24 -4.39
CA THR A 6 35.79 -1.66 -3.42
C THR A 6 35.17 -2.39 -2.23
N ALA A 7 35.89 -3.38 -1.66
CA ALA A 7 35.44 -4.13 -0.47
C ALA A 7 35.13 -3.21 0.73
N ILE A 8 35.95 -2.18 0.95
CA ILE A 8 35.69 -1.18 2.01
C ILE A 8 34.43 -0.37 1.69
N GLY A 9 34.22 0.03 0.43
CA GLY A 9 33.02 0.74 0.03
C GLY A 9 31.76 -0.09 0.23
N GLN A 10 31.79 -1.35 -0.15
CA GLN A 10 30.69 -2.28 0.06
C GLN A 10 30.38 -2.49 1.57
N TRP A 11 31.42 -2.67 2.38
CA TRP A 11 31.27 -2.81 3.83
C TRP A 11 30.66 -1.54 4.46
N ILE A 12 31.10 -0.35 4.04
CA ILE A 12 30.52 0.93 4.51
C ILE A 12 29.06 1.02 4.09
N ASP A 13 28.72 0.70 2.83
CA ASP A 13 27.34 0.71 2.36
C ASP A 13 26.46 -0.26 3.15
N GLU A 14 26.93 -1.47 3.41
CA GLU A 14 26.23 -2.43 4.26
C GLU A 14 25.97 -1.88 5.66
N LYS A 15 26.98 -1.31 6.31
CA LYS A 15 26.84 -0.73 7.66
C LYS A 15 25.96 0.50 7.72
N THR A 16 26.05 1.37 6.72
CA THR A 16 25.26 2.61 6.69
C THR A 16 23.80 2.38 6.29
N HIS A 17 23.50 1.27 5.60
CA HIS A 17 22.13 0.90 5.21
C HIS A 17 21.52 -0.23 6.07
N SER A 18 22.26 -0.75 7.06
CA SER A 18 21.72 -1.69 8.04
C SER A 18 21.23 -0.95 9.28
N CYS A 19 20.08 -1.34 9.77
CA CYS A 19 19.51 -0.85 11.02
C CYS A 19 18.85 -2.03 11.73
N TYR A 20 19.31 -2.36 12.94
CA TYR A 20 18.78 -3.47 13.73
C TYR A 20 17.24 -3.43 13.83
N VAL A 21 16.67 -2.25 14.10
CA VAL A 21 15.22 -2.09 14.20
C VAL A 21 14.55 -2.33 12.84
N CYS A 22 15.08 -1.74 11.76
CA CYS A 22 14.53 -1.90 10.42
C CYS A 22 14.61 -3.36 9.94
N ASP A 23 15.72 -4.03 10.20
CA ASP A 23 15.94 -5.43 9.81
C ASP A 23 14.98 -6.36 10.57
N HIS A 24 14.78 -6.10 11.87
CA HIS A 24 13.84 -6.85 12.70
C HIS A 24 12.39 -6.60 12.28
N PHE A 25 12.05 -5.36 11.97
CA PHE A 25 10.74 -5.00 11.42
C PHE A 25 10.49 -5.70 10.09
N LYS A 26 11.46 -5.68 9.19
CA LYS A 26 11.37 -6.34 7.88
C LYS A 26 11.21 -7.86 8.01
N ALA A 27 11.93 -8.49 8.94
CA ALA A 27 11.78 -9.93 9.21
C ALA A 27 10.36 -10.27 9.70
N ASN A 28 9.79 -9.45 10.59
CA ASN A 28 8.41 -9.63 11.06
C ASN A 28 7.40 -9.35 9.95
N TYR A 29 7.62 -8.32 9.15
CA TYR A 29 6.75 -7.97 8.02
C TYR A 29 6.67 -9.12 6.99
N ASN A 30 7.79 -9.77 6.69
CA ASN A 30 7.79 -10.93 5.80
C ASN A 30 6.91 -12.08 6.33
N ARG A 31 6.87 -12.28 7.67
CA ARG A 31 5.96 -13.27 8.29
C ARG A 31 4.49 -12.90 8.10
N TYR A 32 4.15 -11.60 8.13
CA TYR A 32 2.78 -11.17 7.83
C TYR A 32 2.40 -11.45 6.37
N LEU A 33 3.31 -11.23 5.42
CA LEU A 33 3.09 -11.60 4.02
C LEU A 33 2.90 -13.13 3.86
N ASP A 34 3.73 -13.93 4.53
CA ASP A 34 3.57 -15.38 4.54
C ASP A 34 2.20 -15.80 5.08
N THR A 35 1.79 -15.22 6.21
CA THR A 35 0.49 -15.47 6.84
C THR A 35 -0.66 -15.05 5.93
N PHE A 36 -0.54 -13.90 5.25
CA PHE A 36 -1.54 -13.43 4.29
C PHE A 36 -1.81 -14.50 3.21
N PHE A 37 -0.76 -15.02 2.58
CA PHE A 37 -0.91 -16.02 1.53
C PHE A 37 -1.37 -17.39 2.06
N ASP A 38 -1.01 -17.74 3.28
CA ASP A 38 -1.50 -18.95 3.92
C ASP A 38 -2.99 -18.88 4.23
N LEU A 39 -3.46 -17.73 4.73
CA LEU A 39 -4.89 -17.47 4.95
C LEU A 39 -5.64 -17.39 3.62
N TYR A 40 -5.11 -16.67 2.62
CA TYR A 40 -5.73 -16.57 1.31
C TYR A 40 -6.01 -17.95 0.67
N LYS A 41 -5.11 -18.92 0.91
CA LYS A 41 -5.26 -20.30 0.36
C LYS A 41 -6.20 -21.18 1.17
N LYS A 42 -6.34 -20.94 2.48
CA LYS A 42 -6.97 -21.89 3.42
C LYS A 42 -8.25 -21.37 4.04
N ASP A 43 -8.46 -20.07 4.05
CA ASP A 43 -9.57 -19.41 4.75
C ASP A 43 -10.43 -18.65 3.74
N GLU A 44 -11.63 -19.18 3.46
CA GLU A 44 -12.55 -18.57 2.50
C GLU A 44 -13.10 -17.22 2.99
N GLU A 45 -13.25 -17.03 4.29
CA GLU A 45 -13.67 -15.75 4.84
C GLU A 45 -12.60 -14.68 4.62
N PHE A 46 -11.34 -15.02 4.85
CA PHE A 46 -10.22 -14.13 4.55
C PHE A 46 -10.15 -13.80 3.05
N ALA A 47 -10.31 -14.80 2.18
CA ALA A 47 -10.33 -14.59 0.74
C ALA A 47 -11.51 -13.68 0.32
N ARG A 48 -12.67 -13.78 0.98
CA ARG A 48 -13.81 -12.89 0.78
C ARG A 48 -13.49 -11.46 1.22
N LEU A 49 -12.92 -11.27 2.41
CA LEU A 49 -12.50 -9.96 2.92
C LEU A 49 -11.47 -9.30 2.00
N PHE A 50 -10.55 -10.10 1.44
CA PHE A 50 -9.60 -9.62 0.44
C PHE A 50 -10.32 -9.10 -0.82
N ARG A 51 -11.29 -9.86 -1.36
CA ARG A 51 -12.07 -9.48 -2.56
C ARG A 51 -12.90 -8.22 -2.34
N GLU A 52 -13.43 -8.01 -1.14
CA GLU A 52 -14.27 -6.87 -0.76
C GLU A 52 -13.46 -5.67 -0.24
N GLY A 53 -12.15 -5.83 -0.13
CA GLY A 53 -11.25 -4.82 0.44
C GLY A 53 -11.08 -3.58 -0.46
N LYS A 54 -10.56 -2.53 0.15
CA LYS A 54 -10.25 -1.27 -0.54
C LYS A 54 -8.87 -1.27 -1.21
N GLY A 55 -8.27 -2.44 -1.39
CA GLY A 55 -6.93 -2.59 -1.95
C GLY A 55 -5.82 -2.07 -1.03
N PHE A 56 -4.63 -1.95 -1.56
CA PHE A 56 -3.39 -1.70 -0.83
C PHE A 56 -2.75 -0.38 -1.28
N CYS A 57 -1.84 0.17 -0.48
CA CYS A 57 -0.95 1.21 -0.97
C CYS A 57 0.06 0.63 -1.96
N LEU A 58 0.67 1.47 -2.80
CA LEU A 58 1.59 0.99 -3.83
C LEU A 58 2.76 0.15 -3.29
N PRO A 59 3.42 0.53 -2.18
CA PRO A 59 4.46 -0.32 -1.61
C PRO A 59 3.96 -1.72 -1.25
N HIS A 60 2.86 -1.83 -0.51
CA HIS A 60 2.29 -3.13 -0.15
C HIS A 60 1.74 -3.91 -1.35
N PHE A 61 1.22 -3.21 -2.37
CA PHE A 61 0.84 -3.86 -3.62
C PHE A 61 2.03 -4.52 -4.31
N ALA A 62 3.18 -3.83 -4.38
CA ALA A 62 4.40 -4.40 -4.93
C ALA A 62 4.87 -5.63 -4.12
N ASP A 63 4.86 -5.54 -2.79
CA ASP A 63 5.24 -6.65 -1.91
C ASP A 63 4.32 -7.87 -2.07
N LEU A 64 3.02 -7.65 -2.27
CA LEU A 64 2.07 -8.74 -2.54
C LEU A 64 2.34 -9.41 -3.89
N VAL A 65 2.64 -8.64 -4.94
CA VAL A 65 3.00 -9.19 -6.24
C VAL A 65 4.27 -10.04 -6.14
N GLU A 66 5.33 -9.51 -5.55
CA GLU A 66 6.61 -10.22 -5.37
C GLU A 66 6.47 -11.49 -4.52
N THR A 67 5.63 -11.45 -3.49
CA THR A 67 5.41 -12.60 -2.60
C THR A 67 4.51 -13.64 -3.27
N ALA A 68 3.51 -13.22 -4.05
CA ALA A 68 2.64 -14.12 -4.80
C ALA A 68 3.43 -15.02 -5.75
N GLU A 69 4.47 -14.47 -6.41
CA GLU A 69 5.34 -15.25 -7.30
C GLU A 69 6.01 -16.43 -6.59
N LYS A 70 6.30 -16.29 -5.31
CA LYS A 70 6.99 -17.30 -4.48
C LYS A 70 6.02 -18.26 -3.77
N LYS A 71 4.80 -17.80 -3.47
CA LYS A 71 3.86 -18.51 -2.58
C LYS A 71 2.69 -19.17 -3.28
N LEU A 72 2.37 -18.73 -4.50
CA LEU A 72 1.24 -19.22 -5.27
C LEU A 72 1.70 -20.04 -6.48
N ASN A 73 0.98 -21.12 -6.76
CA ASN A 73 1.14 -21.85 -8.01
C ASN A 73 0.39 -21.14 -9.15
N ASP A 74 0.61 -21.58 -10.39
CA ASP A 74 0.05 -20.91 -11.59
C ASP A 74 -1.48 -20.84 -11.59
N LYS A 75 -2.16 -21.87 -11.10
CA LYS A 75 -3.62 -21.87 -10.96
C LYS A 75 -4.09 -20.80 -9.96
N GLN A 76 -3.43 -20.72 -8.82
CA GLN A 76 -3.75 -19.72 -7.79
C GLN A 76 -3.42 -18.29 -8.25
N LYS A 77 -2.32 -18.09 -8.99
CA LYS A 77 -1.96 -16.81 -9.60
C LYS A 77 -2.99 -16.35 -10.62
N ALA A 78 -3.50 -17.26 -11.44
CA ALA A 78 -4.53 -16.98 -12.43
C ALA A 78 -5.85 -16.44 -11.81
N GLU A 79 -6.09 -16.72 -10.52
CA GLU A 79 -7.24 -16.24 -9.77
C GLU A 79 -6.90 -14.99 -8.93
N PHE A 80 -5.72 -14.98 -8.33
CA PHE A 80 -5.26 -13.91 -7.45
C PHE A 80 -5.02 -12.59 -8.19
N TYR A 81 -4.26 -12.61 -9.29
CA TYR A 81 -3.89 -11.37 -9.99
C TYR A 81 -5.08 -10.60 -10.58
N PRO A 82 -6.02 -11.23 -11.30
CA PRO A 82 -7.19 -10.49 -11.77
C PRO A 82 -7.98 -9.85 -10.64
N THR A 83 -8.12 -10.54 -9.50
CA THR A 83 -8.79 -10.03 -8.32
C THR A 83 -8.03 -8.85 -7.71
N LEU A 84 -6.72 -8.98 -7.48
CA LEU A 84 -5.88 -7.93 -6.94
C LEU A 84 -5.88 -6.68 -7.82
N PHE A 85 -5.69 -6.85 -9.14
CA PHE A 85 -5.69 -5.73 -10.08
C PHE A 85 -7.06 -5.05 -10.18
N LYS A 86 -8.15 -5.82 -10.13
CA LYS A 86 -9.50 -5.27 -10.10
C LYS A 86 -9.71 -4.38 -8.88
N ILE A 87 -9.41 -4.89 -7.68
CA ILE A 87 -9.54 -4.15 -6.42
C ILE A 87 -8.71 -2.85 -6.47
N MET A 88 -7.48 -2.93 -6.94
CA MET A 88 -6.59 -1.77 -7.05
C MET A 88 -7.18 -0.73 -8.03
N LYS A 89 -7.57 -1.17 -9.22
CA LYS A 89 -8.14 -0.31 -10.26
C LYS A 89 -9.39 0.42 -9.77
N GLU A 90 -10.35 -0.30 -9.22
CA GLU A 90 -11.61 0.27 -8.73
C GLU A 90 -11.37 1.31 -7.63
N ASN A 91 -10.46 1.04 -6.71
CA ASN A 91 -10.15 1.97 -5.64
C ASN A 91 -9.33 3.18 -6.10
N TYR A 92 -8.44 3.04 -7.09
CA TYR A 92 -7.77 4.21 -7.69
C TYR A 92 -8.74 5.08 -8.47
N GLN A 93 -9.66 4.48 -9.22
CA GLN A 93 -10.70 5.24 -9.94
C GLN A 93 -11.58 6.04 -8.96
N ARG A 94 -12.03 5.40 -7.88
CA ARG A 94 -12.80 6.10 -6.83
C ARG A 94 -12.01 7.27 -6.24
N LEU A 95 -10.75 7.07 -5.89
CA LEU A 95 -9.92 8.16 -5.35
C LEU A 95 -9.68 9.27 -6.37
N GLN A 96 -9.51 8.95 -7.64
CA GLN A 96 -9.39 9.94 -8.71
C GLN A 96 -10.64 10.80 -8.81
N GLU A 97 -11.84 10.20 -8.77
CA GLU A 97 -13.11 10.92 -8.79
C GLU A 97 -13.25 11.82 -7.56
N GLU A 98 -12.91 11.33 -6.38
CA GLU A 98 -12.97 12.09 -5.13
C GLU A 98 -11.98 13.28 -5.13
N VAL A 99 -10.76 13.10 -5.65
CA VAL A 99 -9.78 14.21 -5.80
C VAL A 99 -10.24 15.20 -6.87
N THR A 100 -10.80 14.73 -7.97
CA THR A 100 -11.36 15.60 -8.99
C THR A 100 -12.46 16.46 -8.38
N TRP A 101 -13.40 15.85 -7.64
CA TRP A 101 -14.44 16.60 -6.96
C TRP A 101 -13.90 17.58 -5.91
N PHE A 102 -12.86 17.18 -5.17
CA PHE A 102 -12.18 18.09 -4.23
C PHE A 102 -11.65 19.34 -4.95
N THR A 103 -11.01 19.20 -6.10
CA THR A 103 -10.51 20.34 -6.87
C THR A 103 -11.65 21.17 -7.47
N ASP A 104 -12.70 20.52 -7.97
CA ASP A 104 -13.87 21.19 -8.56
C ASP A 104 -14.66 22.03 -7.53
N LYS A 105 -14.55 21.67 -6.24
CA LYS A 105 -15.18 22.44 -5.14
C LYS A 105 -14.63 23.87 -4.99
N PHE A 106 -13.45 24.16 -5.51
CA PHE A 106 -12.91 25.52 -5.51
C PHE A 106 -13.46 26.40 -6.64
N ASP A 107 -14.22 25.84 -7.59
CA ASP A 107 -14.99 26.61 -8.54
C ASP A 107 -16.23 27.22 -7.83
N TYR A 108 -16.47 28.54 -8.02
CA TYR A 108 -17.59 29.25 -7.40
C TYR A 108 -18.96 28.61 -7.71
N ARG A 109 -19.09 27.96 -8.86
CA ARG A 109 -20.32 27.26 -9.29
C ARG A 109 -20.64 26.02 -8.44
N ASN A 110 -19.68 25.53 -7.74
CA ASN A 110 -19.79 24.32 -6.91
C ASN A 110 -19.79 24.63 -5.40
N LYS A 111 -19.71 25.91 -5.01
CA LYS A 111 -19.55 26.35 -3.62
C LYS A 111 -20.58 25.74 -2.67
N ASP A 112 -21.86 25.74 -3.08
CA ASP A 112 -22.96 25.28 -2.24
C ASP A 112 -23.30 23.79 -2.38
N LYS A 113 -22.59 23.05 -3.25
CA LYS A 113 -22.79 21.62 -3.42
C LYS A 113 -22.13 20.85 -2.26
N ASP A 114 -22.64 19.64 -1.98
CA ASP A 114 -22.03 18.78 -0.97
C ASP A 114 -20.60 18.36 -1.36
N TRP A 115 -19.76 18.23 -0.37
CA TRP A 115 -18.40 17.69 -0.54
C TRP A 115 -18.38 16.18 -0.79
N GLY A 116 -19.42 15.46 -0.36
CA GLY A 116 -19.42 14.01 -0.37
C GLY A 116 -18.19 13.45 0.38
N ASN A 117 -17.53 12.47 -0.22
CA ASN A 117 -16.34 11.82 0.35
C ASN A 117 -15.02 12.49 -0.07
N SER A 118 -15.03 13.73 -0.57
CA SER A 118 -13.83 14.34 -1.15
C SER A 118 -12.95 15.11 -0.16
N LYS A 119 -13.45 15.47 1.03
CA LYS A 119 -12.74 16.35 1.97
C LYS A 119 -11.33 15.86 2.37
N ASP A 120 -11.17 14.58 2.56
CA ASP A 120 -9.94 13.91 2.94
C ASP A 120 -9.29 13.12 1.79
N SER A 121 -9.74 13.37 0.56
CA SER A 121 -9.28 12.62 -0.62
C SER A 121 -7.80 12.78 -0.90
N ILE A 122 -7.23 13.97 -0.64
CA ILE A 122 -5.80 14.23 -0.81
C ILE A 122 -4.97 13.37 0.14
N GLN A 123 -5.33 13.36 1.43
CA GLN A 123 -4.63 12.55 2.44
C GLN A 123 -4.72 11.05 2.10
N ARG A 124 -5.90 10.58 1.70
CA ARG A 124 -6.08 9.18 1.27
C ARG A 124 -5.29 8.86 0.02
N CYS A 125 -5.18 9.79 -0.93
CA CYS A 125 -4.31 9.62 -2.08
C CYS A 125 -2.84 9.50 -1.69
N MET A 126 -2.35 10.38 -0.81
CA MET A 126 -0.96 10.34 -0.33
C MET A 126 -0.66 9.02 0.38
N GLN A 127 -1.57 8.56 1.25
CA GLN A 127 -1.48 7.26 1.91
C GLN A 127 -1.46 6.11 0.90
N LYS A 128 -2.33 6.17 -0.11
CA LYS A 128 -2.43 5.12 -1.13
C LYS A 128 -1.17 5.03 -1.99
N LEU A 129 -0.54 6.15 -2.29
CA LEU A 129 0.68 6.21 -3.09
C LEU A 129 1.94 5.89 -2.26
N GLY A 130 2.06 6.45 -1.06
CA GLY A 130 3.28 6.39 -0.26
C GLY A 130 3.29 5.37 0.87
N GLY A 131 2.13 4.84 1.27
CA GLY A 131 1.99 3.90 2.39
C GLY A 131 1.96 4.53 3.77
N GLY A 132 2.31 5.83 3.89
CA GLY A 132 2.21 6.59 5.13
C GLY A 132 0.91 7.39 5.20
N TYR A 133 0.45 7.71 6.39
CA TYR A 133 -0.71 8.59 6.60
C TYR A 133 -0.22 10.00 6.97
N PRO A 134 -0.23 10.95 6.02
CA PRO A 134 0.36 12.27 6.24
C PRO A 134 -0.46 13.19 7.15
N ALA A 135 -1.68 12.78 7.52
CA ALA A 135 -2.59 13.58 8.33
C ALA A 135 -2.52 13.25 9.83
N ASP A 136 -1.84 12.19 10.22
CA ASP A 136 -1.55 11.98 11.64
C ASP A 136 -0.47 12.98 12.04
N GLU A 137 -0.90 14.05 12.68
CA GLU A 137 0.02 14.89 13.41
C GLU A 137 0.59 14.04 14.55
N PRO A 138 1.86 13.64 14.52
CA PRO A 138 2.37 12.59 15.39
C PRO A 138 2.46 13.01 16.86
N PHE A 139 2.01 14.21 17.24
CA PHE A 139 2.28 14.79 18.58
C PHE A 139 1.19 15.70 19.15
N THR A 140 -0.06 15.65 18.66
CA THR A 140 -1.11 16.52 19.21
C THR A 140 -1.93 15.90 20.35
N GLU A 141 -1.76 14.64 20.66
CA GLU A 141 -2.36 14.05 21.85
C GLU A 141 -1.32 14.00 22.97
N GLY A 142 -1.28 15.03 23.83
CA GLY A 142 -0.56 14.97 25.09
C GLY A 142 0.48 16.03 25.36
N LEU A 143 0.31 17.24 24.84
CA LEU A 143 0.99 18.44 25.35
C LEU A 143 0.01 19.32 26.13
#